data_14ff01b8ecfc87b7b5a21f344f4db320
#
_entry.id   14ff01b8ecfc87b7b5a21f344f4db320
#
_cell.length_a   1.000
_cell.length_b   1.000
_cell.length_c   1.000
_cell.angle_alpha   90.00
_cell.angle_beta   90.00
_cell.angle_gamma   90.00
#
_symmetry.space_group_name_H-M   'P 1'
#
loop_
_entity.id
_entity.type
_entity.pdbx_description
1 polymer ?
#
loop_
_entity_poly.entity_id
_entity_poly.type
_entity_poly.pdbx_seq_one_letter_code
_entity_poly.pdbx_strand_id
1 'polypeptide(L)'
;VHTFPNRDDLKALTDDIRKLRKEVDFIPGSPHWGIHFIPGVIADYQRDVGRAAIDAGADVVLGHHAHILKDDDDYKGKPIFYSLCNFAMDLPMEEKHARSKGFREIQKLHPEWEPNFAITYNFPPDSRHTAIVKCVLKRGEPARISLLPTSIGPMSQPEILKASDPRFDEVRAYLERHTASQGLNARYVVDGDELLLEAVDA
;
A
#
# COMPACT_ATOMS: atom_id res chain seq x y z
N VAL A 1 3.08 19.46 -8.06
CA VAL A 1 2.01 20.08 -7.22
C VAL A 1 2.34 19.68 -5.79
N HIS A 2 2.61 20.66 -4.92
CA HIS A 2 2.78 20.41 -3.50
C HIS A 2 1.42 20.25 -2.83
N THR A 3 1.31 19.28 -1.95
CA THR A 3 0.08 18.94 -1.21
C THR A 3 0.34 19.01 0.29
N PHE A 4 -0.63 19.51 1.05
CA PHE A 4 -0.53 19.66 2.49
C PHE A 4 -1.75 19.05 3.18
N PRO A 5 -1.60 18.44 4.37
CA PRO A 5 -2.74 17.98 5.13
C PRO A 5 -3.58 19.16 5.64
N ASN A 6 -4.89 18.96 5.75
CA ASN A 6 -5.72 19.87 6.51
C ASN A 6 -5.28 19.83 7.98
N ARG A 7 -5.02 20.99 8.59
CA ARG A 7 -4.47 21.06 9.95
C ARG A 7 -5.43 20.58 11.03
N ASP A 8 -6.72 20.87 10.85
CA ASP A 8 -7.73 20.49 11.84
C ASP A 8 -7.99 18.97 11.78
N ASP A 9 -8.04 18.39 10.58
CA ASP A 9 -8.20 16.95 10.38
C ASP A 9 -6.96 16.18 10.88
N LEU A 10 -5.75 16.69 10.61
CA LEU A 10 -4.50 16.10 11.12
C LEU A 10 -4.46 16.13 12.66
N LYS A 11 -4.89 17.25 13.25
CA LYS A 11 -4.99 17.37 14.71
C LYS A 11 -6.00 16.37 15.27
N ALA A 12 -7.17 16.27 14.67
CA ALA A 12 -8.21 15.32 15.11
C ALA A 12 -7.69 13.87 15.05
N LEU A 13 -7.07 13.46 13.94
CA LEU A 13 -6.46 12.15 13.79
C LEU A 13 -5.44 11.86 14.89
N THR A 14 -4.51 12.79 15.12
CA THR A 14 -3.46 12.58 16.12
C THR A 14 -3.99 12.57 17.56
N ASP A 15 -5.02 13.34 17.86
CA ASP A 15 -5.67 13.35 19.16
C ASP A 15 -6.44 12.03 19.41
N ASP A 16 -7.12 11.51 18.41
CA ASP A 16 -7.81 10.21 18.48
C ASP A 16 -6.81 9.06 18.70
N ILE A 17 -5.69 9.04 18.00
CA ILE A 17 -4.64 8.04 18.20
C ILE A 17 -4.07 8.13 19.62
N ARG A 18 -3.75 9.33 20.11
CA ARG A 18 -3.24 9.52 21.48
C ARG A 18 -4.24 9.07 22.56
N LYS A 19 -5.52 9.28 22.33
CA LYS A 19 -6.58 8.80 23.21
C LYS A 19 -6.63 7.28 23.19
N LEU A 20 -6.70 6.68 22.00
CA LEU A 20 -6.78 5.24 21.82
C LEU A 20 -5.56 4.51 22.40
N ARG A 21 -4.35 5.10 22.30
CA ARG A 21 -3.12 4.52 22.85
C ARG A 21 -3.16 4.21 24.34
N LYS A 22 -4.05 4.86 25.08
CA LYS A 22 -4.22 4.61 26.52
C LYS A 22 -5.10 3.40 26.80
N GLU A 23 -5.80 2.89 25.80
CA GLU A 23 -6.83 1.86 25.94
C GLU A 23 -6.43 0.52 25.28
N VAL A 24 -5.43 0.54 24.36
CA VAL A 24 -5.06 -0.64 23.56
C VAL A 24 -3.54 -0.81 23.44
N ASP A 25 -3.12 -2.06 23.22
CA ASP A 25 -1.70 -2.41 23.11
C ASP A 25 -1.13 -2.21 21.69
N PHE A 26 -1.97 -2.18 20.66
CA PHE A 26 -1.54 -2.04 19.26
C PHE A 26 -2.55 -1.22 18.44
N ILE A 27 -2.05 -0.27 17.65
CA ILE A 27 -2.87 0.64 16.82
C ILE A 27 -2.43 0.55 15.36
N PRO A 28 -3.18 -0.15 14.48
CA PRO A 28 -3.03 0.01 13.04
C PRO A 28 -3.83 1.24 12.57
N GLY A 29 -3.19 2.16 11.86
CA GLY A 29 -3.87 3.22 11.12
C GLY A 29 -4.21 2.75 9.70
N SER A 30 -5.43 3.00 9.21
CA SER A 30 -5.86 2.58 7.86
C SER A 30 -6.42 3.77 7.07
N PRO A 31 -5.56 4.63 6.50
CA PRO A 31 -6.01 5.78 5.70
C PRO A 31 -6.35 5.38 4.26
N HIS A 32 -7.39 6.03 3.71
CA HIS A 32 -7.72 5.99 2.30
C HIS A 32 -7.26 7.30 1.66
N TRP A 33 -6.15 7.28 0.94
CA TRP A 33 -5.42 8.49 0.56
C TRP A 33 -4.57 8.34 -0.71
N GLY A 34 -4.03 9.45 -1.21
CA GLY A 34 -2.96 9.44 -2.21
C GLY A 34 -3.43 9.62 -3.64
N ILE A 35 -2.62 9.16 -4.59
CA ILE A 35 -2.79 9.36 -6.02
C ILE A 35 -3.04 8.02 -6.69
N HIS A 36 -4.10 7.93 -7.50
CA HIS A 36 -4.45 6.73 -8.26
C HIS A 36 -3.39 6.37 -9.31
N PHE A 37 -3.08 5.09 -9.42
CA PHE A 37 -2.46 4.41 -10.55
C PHE A 37 -1.07 4.90 -10.98
N ILE A 38 -0.47 5.89 -10.37
CA ILE A 38 0.86 6.39 -10.76
C ILE A 38 1.93 5.71 -9.89
N PRO A 39 2.72 4.77 -10.43
CA PRO A 39 3.77 4.08 -9.68
C PRO A 39 4.83 5.05 -9.14
N GLY A 40 5.38 4.74 -7.97
CA GLY A 40 6.50 5.48 -7.38
C GLY A 40 6.21 6.97 -7.10
N VAL A 41 4.94 7.35 -6.93
CA VAL A 41 4.57 8.73 -6.59
C VAL A 41 3.72 8.75 -5.32
N ILE A 42 4.22 9.40 -4.28
CA ILE A 42 3.55 9.65 -3.02
C ILE A 42 3.26 11.15 -2.94
N ALA A 43 2.02 11.53 -2.60
CA ALA A 43 1.68 12.93 -2.37
C ALA A 43 2.36 13.44 -1.08
N ASP A 44 2.85 14.68 -1.07
CA ASP A 44 3.63 15.22 0.06
C ASP A 44 2.90 15.07 1.40
N TYR A 45 1.58 15.34 1.41
CA TYR A 45 0.79 15.22 2.64
C TYR A 45 0.74 13.79 3.22
N GLN A 46 0.92 12.75 2.42
CA GLN A 46 0.88 11.37 2.91
C GLN A 46 2.04 11.09 3.87
N ARG A 47 3.23 11.63 3.56
CA ARG A 47 4.39 11.50 4.45
C ARG A 47 4.14 12.21 5.78
N ASP A 48 3.61 13.43 5.73
CA ASP A 48 3.31 14.22 6.94
C ASP A 48 2.28 13.50 7.81
N VAL A 49 1.17 13.04 7.22
CA VAL A 49 0.10 12.34 7.94
C VAL A 49 0.56 11.00 8.49
N GLY A 50 1.27 10.19 7.69
CA GLY A 50 1.78 8.90 8.12
C GLY A 50 2.73 9.01 9.31
N ARG A 51 3.70 9.92 9.24
CA ARG A 51 4.66 10.18 10.33
C ARG A 51 3.99 10.77 11.56
N ALA A 52 3.05 11.69 11.39
CA ALA A 52 2.29 12.23 12.50
C ALA A 52 1.42 11.17 13.21
N ALA A 53 0.88 10.21 12.47
CA ALA A 53 0.15 9.08 13.04
C ALA A 53 1.07 8.21 13.91
N ILE A 54 2.28 7.88 13.42
CA ILE A 54 3.30 7.14 14.19
C ILE A 54 3.72 7.94 15.44
N ASP A 55 3.98 9.24 15.31
CA ASP A 55 4.35 10.12 16.43
C ASP A 55 3.24 10.25 17.48
N ALA A 56 1.99 10.13 17.05
CA ALA A 56 0.83 10.11 17.96
C ALA A 56 0.64 8.78 18.68
N GLY A 57 1.29 7.70 18.23
CA GLY A 57 1.24 6.38 18.88
C GLY A 57 0.72 5.24 18.01
N ALA A 58 0.50 5.42 16.71
CA ALA A 58 0.22 4.29 15.82
C ALA A 58 1.44 3.36 15.71
N ASP A 59 1.20 2.07 15.52
CA ASP A 59 2.24 1.05 15.41
C ASP A 59 2.52 0.65 13.97
N VAL A 60 1.56 0.86 13.07
CA VAL A 60 1.68 0.65 11.63
C VAL A 60 0.65 1.51 10.91
N VAL A 61 0.98 1.96 9.70
CA VAL A 61 0.04 2.65 8.81
C VAL A 61 -0.18 1.81 7.56
N LEU A 62 -1.44 1.50 7.26
CA LEU A 62 -1.88 0.66 6.14
C LEU A 62 -2.65 1.53 5.14
N GLY A 63 -1.95 2.10 4.16
CA GLY A 63 -2.53 2.99 3.16
C GLY A 63 -3.31 2.25 2.08
N HIS A 64 -4.36 2.90 1.57
CA HIS A 64 -5.25 2.39 0.51
C HIS A 64 -5.58 3.50 -0.48
N HIS A 65 -6.39 3.23 -1.51
CA HIS A 65 -6.89 4.15 -2.53
C HIS A 65 -6.15 4.11 -3.86
N ALA A 66 -4.84 4.00 -3.88
CA ALA A 66 -4.07 4.15 -5.13
C ALA A 66 -4.33 3.05 -6.15
N HIS A 67 -4.91 1.91 -5.75
CA HIS A 67 -5.18 0.72 -6.57
C HIS A 67 -3.93 0.11 -7.24
N ILE A 68 -2.76 0.45 -6.73
CA ILE A 68 -1.46 -0.17 -7.02
C ILE A 68 -0.67 -0.24 -5.71
N LEU A 69 0.30 -1.13 -5.62
CA LEU A 69 1.28 -1.06 -4.53
C LEU A 69 2.04 0.26 -4.60
N LYS A 70 2.21 0.89 -3.47
CA LYS A 70 3.06 2.07 -3.29
C LYS A 70 4.24 1.71 -2.41
N ASP A 71 5.15 2.63 -2.39
CA ASP A 71 6.36 2.61 -1.62
C ASP A 71 6.10 2.46 -0.11
N ASP A 72 7.07 1.96 0.63
CA ASP A 72 6.98 1.77 2.07
C ASP A 72 8.09 2.54 2.78
N ASP A 73 7.79 3.06 3.97
CA ASP A 73 8.72 3.82 4.80
C ASP A 73 8.86 3.12 6.17
N ASP A 74 10.06 3.05 6.69
CA ASP A 74 10.29 2.78 8.11
C ASP A 74 10.53 4.11 8.83
N TYR A 75 9.60 4.50 9.65
CA TYR A 75 9.71 5.71 10.46
C TYR A 75 9.76 5.38 11.94
N LYS A 76 10.94 5.55 12.53
CA LYS A 76 11.19 5.24 13.95
C LYS A 76 10.94 3.76 14.31
N GLY A 77 11.32 2.85 13.42
CA GLY A 77 11.12 1.41 13.59
C GLY A 77 9.66 0.97 13.40
N LYS A 78 8.82 1.79 12.75
CA LYS A 78 7.41 1.49 12.50
C LYS A 78 7.08 1.71 11.03
N PRO A 79 6.47 0.71 10.37
CA PRO A 79 6.23 0.80 8.94
C PRO A 79 5.03 1.65 8.58
N ILE A 80 5.19 2.37 7.45
CA ILE A 80 4.13 3.10 6.77
C ILE A 80 4.04 2.54 5.35
N PHE A 81 3.00 1.75 5.09
CA PHE A 81 2.65 1.27 3.75
C PHE A 81 1.77 2.33 3.09
N TYR A 82 2.28 3.00 2.06
CA TYR A 82 1.52 4.09 1.44
C TYR A 82 0.36 3.60 0.58
N SER A 83 0.40 2.39 0.03
CA SER A 83 -0.76 1.70 -0.52
C SER A 83 -0.51 0.20 -0.66
N LEU A 84 -1.44 -0.59 -0.16
CA LEU A 84 -1.44 -2.06 -0.27
C LEU A 84 -2.17 -2.56 -1.53
N CYS A 85 -2.54 -1.68 -2.46
CA CYS A 85 -3.29 -2.01 -3.67
C CYS A 85 -4.71 -2.51 -3.37
N ASN A 86 -5.20 -3.45 -4.17
CA ASN A 86 -6.48 -4.16 -4.00
C ASN A 86 -6.23 -5.53 -3.37
N PHE A 87 -7.30 -6.16 -2.89
CA PHE A 87 -7.25 -7.56 -2.48
C PHE A 87 -8.38 -8.36 -3.15
N ALA A 88 -9.62 -8.18 -2.75
CA ALA A 88 -10.78 -8.85 -3.31
C ALA A 88 -11.75 -7.79 -3.86
N MET A 89 -11.58 -7.45 -5.12
CA MET A 89 -12.34 -6.38 -5.75
C MET A 89 -12.61 -6.70 -7.22
N ASP A 90 -13.87 -6.68 -7.61
CA ASP A 90 -14.30 -6.78 -9.01
C ASP A 90 -14.43 -5.40 -9.65
N LEU A 91 -13.93 -5.29 -10.87
CA LEU A 91 -14.15 -4.16 -11.75
C LEU A 91 -14.45 -4.69 -13.16
N PRO A 92 -15.63 -5.30 -13.37
CA PRO A 92 -16.03 -5.72 -14.72
C PRO A 92 -16.14 -4.48 -15.62
N MET A 93 -15.64 -4.61 -16.84
CA MET A 93 -15.68 -3.52 -17.80
C MET A 93 -16.93 -3.61 -18.67
N GLU A 94 -17.68 -2.54 -18.78
CA GLU A 94 -18.79 -2.39 -19.73
C GLU A 94 -18.37 -1.46 -20.87
N GLU A 95 -18.93 -1.66 -22.08
CA GLU A 95 -18.63 -0.80 -23.23
C GLU A 95 -18.87 0.68 -22.96
N LYS A 96 -19.95 1.00 -22.23
CA LYS A 96 -20.27 2.38 -21.84
C LYS A 96 -19.16 3.00 -20.97
N HIS A 97 -18.61 2.21 -20.04
CA HIS A 97 -17.51 2.64 -19.18
C HIS A 97 -16.23 2.84 -19.98
N ALA A 98 -15.85 1.86 -20.81
CA ALA A 98 -14.67 1.93 -21.67
C ALA A 98 -14.69 3.14 -22.64
N ARG A 99 -15.88 3.58 -23.04
CA ARG A 99 -16.06 4.77 -23.90
C ARG A 99 -16.17 6.08 -23.11
N SER A 100 -16.22 6.04 -21.77
CA SER A 100 -16.37 7.25 -20.96
C SER A 100 -15.15 8.17 -21.04
N LYS A 101 -15.39 9.46 -20.87
CA LYS A 101 -14.29 10.45 -20.82
C LYS A 101 -13.34 10.13 -19.65
N GLY A 102 -13.88 9.77 -18.47
CA GLY A 102 -13.08 9.47 -17.29
C GLY A 102 -12.12 8.31 -17.52
N PHE A 103 -12.60 7.21 -18.10
CA PHE A 103 -11.73 6.08 -18.42
C PHE A 103 -10.62 6.46 -19.40
N ARG A 104 -10.95 7.20 -20.47
CA ARG A 104 -9.97 7.65 -21.47
C ARG A 104 -8.89 8.57 -20.89
N GLU A 105 -9.24 9.42 -19.92
CA GLU A 105 -8.26 10.29 -19.26
C GLU A 105 -7.29 9.46 -18.39
N ILE A 106 -7.79 8.45 -17.69
CA ILE A 106 -6.92 7.53 -16.91
C ILE A 106 -6.07 6.66 -17.86
N GLN A 107 -6.65 6.17 -18.96
CA GLN A 107 -5.93 5.36 -19.96
C GLN A 107 -4.73 6.12 -20.57
N LYS A 108 -4.76 7.45 -20.66
CA LYS A 108 -3.60 8.23 -21.11
C LYS A 108 -2.37 8.09 -20.20
N LEU A 109 -2.58 7.79 -18.91
CA LEU A 109 -1.53 7.52 -17.93
C LEU A 109 -1.03 6.08 -18.01
N HIS A 110 -1.83 5.20 -18.59
CA HIS A 110 -1.59 3.75 -18.75
C HIS A 110 -1.98 3.32 -20.17
N PRO A 111 -1.19 3.66 -21.19
CA PRO A 111 -1.50 3.31 -22.58
C PRO A 111 -1.65 1.80 -22.81
N GLU A 112 -1.00 0.98 -21.98
CA GLU A 112 -1.06 -0.47 -21.98
C GLU A 112 -2.36 -1.03 -21.37
N TRP A 113 -3.18 -0.19 -20.72
CA TRP A 113 -4.42 -0.62 -20.11
C TRP A 113 -5.56 -0.71 -21.12
N GLU A 114 -5.73 -1.88 -21.69
CA GLU A 114 -6.82 -2.16 -22.63
C GLU A 114 -8.04 -2.78 -21.92
N PRO A 115 -9.26 -2.26 -22.18
CA PRO A 115 -10.48 -2.84 -21.63
C PRO A 115 -10.64 -4.29 -22.06
N ASN A 116 -10.91 -5.19 -21.12
CA ASN A 116 -11.18 -6.58 -21.40
C ASN A 116 -12.54 -6.99 -20.81
N PHE A 117 -13.51 -7.25 -21.68
CA PHE A 117 -14.88 -7.58 -21.27
C PHE A 117 -15.07 -9.03 -20.81
N ALA A 118 -14.05 -9.87 -20.95
CA ALA A 118 -14.07 -11.27 -20.54
C ALA A 118 -13.55 -11.52 -19.13
N ILE A 119 -13.04 -10.47 -18.45
CA ILE A 119 -12.46 -10.57 -17.11
C ILE A 119 -13.18 -9.66 -16.12
N THR A 120 -13.05 -9.95 -14.82
CA THR A 120 -13.64 -9.12 -13.76
C THR A 120 -12.63 -8.16 -13.14
N TYR A 121 -11.32 -8.34 -13.38
CA TYR A 121 -10.27 -7.48 -12.84
C TYR A 121 -9.68 -6.57 -13.92
N ASN A 122 -10.41 -5.52 -14.26
CA ASN A 122 -10.00 -4.52 -15.27
C ASN A 122 -9.29 -3.31 -14.65
N PHE A 123 -8.18 -3.55 -14.00
CA PHE A 123 -7.26 -2.51 -13.50
C PHE A 123 -6.00 -2.45 -14.39
N PRO A 124 -5.18 -1.39 -14.29
CA PRO A 124 -3.87 -1.36 -14.92
C PRO A 124 -3.02 -2.57 -14.55
N PRO A 125 -2.08 -3.01 -15.39
CA PRO A 125 -1.25 -4.20 -15.12
C PRO A 125 -0.58 -4.21 -13.75
N ASP A 126 -0.04 -3.07 -13.29
CA ASP A 126 0.61 -2.92 -11.99
C ASP A 126 -0.32 -3.20 -10.80
N SER A 127 -1.64 -3.04 -10.99
CA SER A 127 -2.65 -3.35 -9.96
C SER A 127 -2.78 -4.85 -9.67
N ARG A 128 -2.12 -5.71 -10.44
CA ARG A 128 -2.08 -7.15 -10.16
C ARG A 128 -1.08 -7.51 -9.05
N HIS A 129 -0.10 -6.65 -8.80
CA HIS A 129 0.79 -6.76 -7.66
C HIS A 129 0.10 -6.21 -6.41
N THR A 130 -0.04 -7.05 -5.40
CA THR A 130 -0.62 -6.67 -4.12
C THR A 130 0.10 -7.40 -2.98
N ALA A 131 -0.21 -7.04 -1.75
CA ALA A 131 0.35 -7.70 -0.58
C ALA A 131 -0.63 -7.69 0.60
N ILE A 132 -0.52 -8.71 1.44
CA ILE A 132 -1.18 -8.76 2.73
C ILE A 132 -0.15 -8.40 3.80
N VAL A 133 -0.44 -7.44 4.66
CA VAL A 133 0.38 -7.17 5.85
C VAL A 133 0.03 -8.18 6.93
N LYS A 134 1.03 -8.91 7.40
CA LYS A 134 0.91 -9.81 8.53
C LYS A 134 1.60 -9.21 9.74
N CYS A 135 0.84 -9.01 10.82
CA CYS A 135 1.35 -8.53 12.10
C CYS A 135 1.30 -9.66 13.12
N VAL A 136 2.43 -10.05 13.67
CA VAL A 136 2.51 -11.01 14.78
C VAL A 136 2.79 -10.23 16.05
N LEU A 137 1.82 -10.24 16.96
CA LEU A 137 1.86 -9.50 18.21
C LEU A 137 2.11 -10.44 19.38
N LYS A 138 3.11 -10.15 20.19
CA LYS A 138 3.36 -10.82 21.44
C LYS A 138 3.52 -9.78 22.56
N ARG A 139 2.95 -10.10 23.72
CA ARG A 139 3.02 -9.18 24.86
C ARG A 139 4.46 -8.96 25.30
N GLY A 140 4.88 -7.70 25.38
CA GLY A 140 6.22 -7.31 25.79
C GLY A 140 7.33 -7.48 24.74
N GLU A 141 6.97 -7.83 23.51
CA GLU A 141 7.89 -7.91 22.38
C GLU A 141 7.50 -6.88 21.31
N PRO A 142 8.43 -6.39 20.48
CA PRO A 142 8.12 -5.62 19.28
C PRO A 142 7.24 -6.45 18.32
N ALA A 143 6.33 -5.79 17.63
CA ALA A 143 5.53 -6.43 16.60
C ALA A 143 6.42 -6.89 15.44
N ARG A 144 6.29 -8.17 15.02
CA ARG A 144 6.90 -8.64 13.78
C ARG A 144 5.94 -8.34 12.63
N ILE A 145 6.38 -7.54 11.67
CA ILE A 145 5.57 -7.12 10.53
C ILE A 145 6.21 -7.62 9.25
N SER A 146 5.43 -8.31 8.43
CA SER A 146 5.85 -8.84 7.14
C SER A 146 4.76 -8.64 6.09
N LEU A 147 5.16 -8.69 4.82
CA LEU A 147 4.26 -8.74 3.67
C LEU A 147 4.17 -10.17 3.16
N LEU A 148 2.97 -10.59 2.79
CA LEU A 148 2.73 -11.77 1.98
C LEU A 148 2.52 -11.30 0.55
N PRO A 149 3.51 -11.43 -0.35
CA PRO A 149 3.35 -11.07 -1.76
C PRO A 149 2.18 -11.82 -2.36
N THR A 150 1.36 -11.11 -3.10
CA THR A 150 0.10 -11.63 -3.61
C THR A 150 -0.09 -11.12 -5.04
N SER A 151 -0.66 -11.95 -5.91
CA SER A 151 -1.03 -11.58 -7.28
C SER A 151 -2.53 -11.74 -7.48
N ILE A 152 -3.15 -10.77 -8.18
CA ILE A 152 -4.58 -10.83 -8.48
C ILE A 152 -4.77 -11.33 -9.92
N GLY A 153 -5.47 -12.44 -10.03
CA GLY A 153 -5.81 -13.06 -11.30
C GLY A 153 -6.86 -12.27 -12.10
N PRO A 154 -7.07 -12.60 -13.37
CA PRO A 154 -8.01 -11.91 -14.25
C PRO A 154 -9.47 -11.98 -13.77
N MET A 155 -9.81 -12.96 -12.93
CA MET A 155 -11.14 -13.13 -12.34
C MET A 155 -11.21 -12.61 -10.90
N SER A 156 -10.42 -11.57 -10.57
CA SER A 156 -10.40 -10.88 -9.27
C SER A 156 -10.01 -11.77 -8.09
N GLN A 157 -9.35 -12.89 -8.35
CA GLN A 157 -8.93 -13.82 -7.31
C GLN A 157 -7.51 -13.52 -6.85
N PRO A 158 -7.29 -13.11 -5.59
CA PRO A 158 -5.96 -12.96 -5.03
C PRO A 158 -5.34 -14.33 -4.73
N GLU A 159 -4.08 -14.49 -5.08
CA GLU A 159 -3.27 -15.67 -4.83
C GLU A 159 -2.02 -15.27 -4.04
N ILE A 160 -1.85 -15.80 -2.83
CA ILE A 160 -0.65 -15.59 -2.04
C ILE A 160 0.48 -16.38 -2.69
N LEU A 161 1.59 -15.70 -2.97
CA LEU A 161 2.72 -16.27 -3.69
C LEU A 161 3.70 -16.95 -2.72
N LYS A 162 4.27 -18.06 -3.18
CA LYS A 162 5.39 -18.71 -2.49
C LYS A 162 6.71 -18.15 -3.00
N ALA A 163 7.76 -18.20 -2.19
CA ALA A 163 9.09 -17.75 -2.59
C ALA A 163 9.65 -18.51 -3.83
N SER A 164 9.11 -19.69 -4.13
CA SER A 164 9.47 -20.46 -5.34
C SER A 164 8.72 -20.00 -6.61
N ASP A 165 7.71 -19.13 -6.49
CA ASP A 165 6.95 -18.58 -7.61
C ASP A 165 7.69 -17.36 -8.17
N PRO A 166 7.99 -17.27 -9.48
CA PRO A 166 8.68 -16.12 -10.06
C PRO A 166 7.98 -14.77 -9.79
N ARG A 167 6.65 -14.77 -9.68
CA ARG A 167 5.86 -13.56 -9.38
C ARG A 167 6.16 -13.00 -7.97
N PHE A 168 6.65 -13.81 -7.04
CA PHE A 168 7.09 -13.35 -5.72
C PHE A 168 8.23 -12.32 -5.85
N ASP A 169 9.24 -12.67 -6.65
CA ASP A 169 10.36 -11.77 -6.91
C ASP A 169 9.95 -10.54 -7.74
N GLU A 170 8.95 -10.65 -8.61
CA GLU A 170 8.39 -9.50 -9.34
C GLU A 170 7.76 -8.49 -8.37
N VAL A 171 6.94 -8.95 -7.40
CA VAL A 171 6.33 -8.09 -6.37
C VAL A 171 7.41 -7.47 -5.49
N ARG A 172 8.40 -8.25 -5.03
CA ARG A 172 9.52 -7.75 -4.23
C ARG A 172 10.30 -6.67 -4.97
N ALA A 173 10.71 -6.95 -6.19
CA ALA A 173 11.49 -6.01 -7.01
C ALA A 173 10.68 -4.73 -7.34
N TYR A 174 9.36 -4.85 -7.50
CA TYR A 174 8.47 -3.71 -7.67
C TYR A 174 8.53 -2.79 -6.45
N LEU A 175 8.33 -3.34 -5.25
CA LEU A 175 8.40 -2.59 -3.99
C LEU A 175 9.77 -1.95 -3.77
N GLU A 176 10.86 -2.73 -3.88
CA GLU A 176 12.23 -2.23 -3.69
C GLU A 176 12.57 -1.07 -4.64
N ARG A 177 12.23 -1.20 -5.93
CA ARG A 177 12.49 -0.18 -6.94
C ARG A 177 11.76 1.13 -6.63
N HIS A 178 10.47 1.04 -6.26
CA HIS A 178 9.67 2.23 -6.02
C HIS A 178 10.02 2.88 -4.69
N THR A 179 10.22 2.11 -3.62
CA THR A 179 10.71 2.60 -2.33
C THR A 179 12.02 3.40 -2.50
N ALA A 180 12.99 2.84 -3.23
CA ALA A 180 14.24 3.53 -3.52
C ALA A 180 14.04 4.81 -4.35
N SER A 181 13.12 4.80 -5.33
CA SER A 181 12.86 5.96 -6.20
C SER A 181 12.32 7.18 -5.44
N GLN A 182 11.66 6.97 -4.31
CA GLN A 182 11.13 8.01 -3.45
C GLN A 182 12.06 8.40 -2.30
N GLY A 183 13.25 7.82 -2.23
CA GLY A 183 14.20 8.05 -1.16
C GLY A 183 13.67 7.58 0.20
N LEU A 184 12.85 6.54 0.20
CA LEU A 184 12.36 5.87 1.39
C LEU A 184 13.32 4.74 1.79
N ASN A 185 13.19 4.22 3.01
CA ASN A 185 14.22 3.38 3.61
C ASN A 185 13.76 1.97 3.99
N ALA A 186 12.51 1.58 3.70
CA ALA A 186 12.06 0.22 3.97
C ALA A 186 12.93 -0.81 3.23
N ARG A 187 13.32 -1.86 3.94
CA ARG A 187 14.08 -2.99 3.41
C ARG A 187 13.32 -4.29 3.63
N TYR A 188 13.46 -5.20 2.69
CA TYR A 188 12.76 -6.47 2.71
C TYR A 188 13.76 -7.63 2.75
N VAL A 189 13.57 -8.55 3.70
CA VAL A 189 14.29 -9.81 3.77
C VAL A 189 13.32 -10.95 3.56
N VAL A 190 13.70 -11.88 2.69
CA VAL A 190 12.89 -13.08 2.45
C VAL A 190 13.00 -14.00 3.65
N ASP A 191 11.87 -14.33 4.29
CA ASP A 191 11.76 -15.27 5.39
C ASP A 191 10.63 -16.27 5.08
N GLY A 192 11.01 -17.42 4.55
CA GLY A 192 10.07 -18.38 3.97
C GLY A 192 9.31 -17.78 2.78
N ASP A 193 8.00 -17.74 2.87
CA ASP A 193 7.11 -17.15 1.85
C ASP A 193 6.68 -15.70 2.20
N GLU A 194 7.43 -15.02 3.04
CA GLU A 194 7.15 -13.66 3.51
C GLU A 194 8.31 -12.71 3.18
N LEU A 195 8.00 -11.44 3.01
CA LEU A 195 8.95 -10.33 3.00
C LEU A 195 8.91 -9.66 4.37
N LEU A 196 9.91 -9.95 5.21
CA LEU A 196 10.06 -9.31 6.51
C LEU A 196 10.58 -7.90 6.31
N LEU A 197 9.96 -6.91 6.95
CA LEU A 197 10.51 -5.57 7.03
C LEU A 197 11.58 -5.54 8.11
N GLU A 198 12.78 -5.13 7.71
CA GLU A 198 13.84 -4.83 8.65
C GLU A 198 13.79 -3.36 9.05
N ALA A 199 13.88 -3.11 10.36
CA ALA A 199 14.11 -1.77 10.87
C ALA A 199 15.47 -1.28 10.33
N VAL A 200 15.48 -0.15 9.67
CA VAL A 200 16.73 0.50 9.27
C VAL A 200 17.15 1.38 10.43
N ASP A 201 18.28 1.04 11.05
CA ASP A 201 18.88 1.86 12.09
C ASP A 201 19.03 3.31 11.57
N ALA A 202 18.49 4.26 12.33
CA ALA A 202 18.48 5.68 12.01
C ALA A 202 19.85 6.32 12.24
#